data_dda5f31037a1f85b81c39123d9168df6
#
_entry.id   dda5f31037a1f85b81c39123d9168df6
#
_cell.length_a   1.000
_cell.length_b   1.000
_cell.length_c   1.000
_cell.angle_alpha   90.00
_cell.angle_beta   90.00
_cell.angle_gamma   90.00
#
_symmetry.space_group_name_H-M   'P 1'
#
loop_
_entity.id
_entity.type
_entity.pdbx_description
1 polymer ?
#
loop_
_entity_poly.entity_id
_entity_poly.type
_entity_poly.pdbx_seq_one_letter_code
_entity_poly.pdbx_strand_id
1 'polypeptide(L)'
;SNLTGASVDAPLEGILVAVDARGARKSLETICNLLGGLALDTGRVRRWMTSRGGCAVEGPTHWSRAAFADLDRLPPSERARWCVWKSVELLYLLSAQEEQGMSTLPGPMPDRNIARLLAETRRYMEEHLDEPLTIPALSRRACLSATMFKEGFRRLYGLPVHTWLRLRRMERAAELLHTPGLNLEGVAKAVGYSSVSQFAAAFRQQYGVTPDQYRKNV
;
A
#
# COMPACT_ATOMS: atom_id res chain seq x y z
N SER A 1 7.97 10.80 24.61
CA SER A 1 8.91 11.23 23.56
C SER A 1 8.10 11.48 22.30
N ASN A 2 8.02 12.74 21.96
CA ASN A 2 7.17 13.34 20.96
C ASN A 2 7.38 12.75 19.56
N LEU A 3 6.35 12.12 19.02
CA LEU A 3 6.12 12.05 17.57
C LEU A 3 5.69 13.46 17.15
N THR A 4 6.65 14.35 16.96
CA THR A 4 6.41 15.70 16.47
C THR A 4 6.11 15.63 14.98
N GLY A 5 4.82 15.75 14.65
CA GLY A 5 4.26 16.58 13.63
C GLY A 5 4.81 16.44 12.22
N ALA A 6 4.31 15.47 11.46
CA ALA A 6 3.93 15.75 10.09
C ALA A 6 2.41 15.98 10.12
N SER A 7 1.98 17.20 9.98
CA SER A 7 0.60 17.54 9.65
C SER A 7 0.34 16.95 8.27
N VAL A 8 -0.33 15.81 8.25
CA VAL A 8 -0.87 15.23 7.02
C VAL A 8 -2.30 15.73 6.96
N ASP A 9 -2.55 16.74 6.15
CA ASP A 9 -3.88 17.34 5.94
C ASP A 9 -4.87 16.43 5.19
N ALA A 10 -4.52 15.17 4.96
CA ALA A 10 -5.44 14.17 4.42
C ALA A 10 -5.54 12.99 5.39
N PRO A 11 -6.74 12.47 5.67
CA PRO A 11 -6.91 11.30 6.50
C PRO A 11 -6.17 10.13 5.84
N LEU A 12 -5.13 9.62 6.51
CA LEU A 12 -4.48 8.37 6.15
C LEU A 12 -5.39 7.25 6.66
N GLU A 13 -6.14 6.63 5.76
CA GLU A 13 -6.79 5.37 6.05
C GLU A 13 -5.75 4.25 5.96
N GLY A 14 -5.44 3.66 7.09
CA GLY A 14 -4.44 2.60 7.16
C GLY A 14 -4.24 2.09 8.57
N ILE A 15 -3.46 1.03 8.69
CA ILE A 15 -3.09 0.47 9.98
C ILE A 15 -1.62 0.78 10.22
N LEU A 16 -1.35 1.48 11.32
CA LEU A 16 0.00 1.74 11.80
C LEU A 16 0.37 0.69 12.84
N VAL A 17 1.38 -0.12 12.54
CA VAL A 17 2.02 -1.00 13.51
C VAL A 17 3.31 -0.34 13.97
N ALA A 18 3.31 0.17 15.20
CA ALA A 18 4.50 0.74 15.83
C ALA A 18 5.14 -0.31 16.75
N VAL A 19 6.41 -0.62 16.51
CA VAL A 19 7.19 -1.56 17.32
C VAL A 19 8.25 -0.79 18.07
N ASP A 20 8.14 -0.73 19.42
CA ASP A 20 9.23 -0.24 20.25
C ASP A 20 10.34 -1.30 20.35
N ALA A 21 11.46 -1.04 19.71
CA ALA A 21 12.59 -1.96 19.65
C ALA A 21 13.20 -2.27 21.05
N ARG A 22 12.96 -1.45 22.06
CA ARG A 22 13.47 -1.65 23.44
C ARG A 22 12.53 -2.50 24.29
N GLY A 23 11.21 -2.26 24.20
CA GLY A 23 10.19 -2.98 24.96
C GLY A 23 9.70 -4.26 24.28
N ALA A 24 9.66 -4.27 22.98
CA ALA A 24 9.06 -5.36 22.18
C ALA A 24 9.82 -6.69 22.28
N ARG A 25 11.13 -6.69 22.48
CA ARG A 25 11.93 -7.91 22.48
C ARG A 25 11.42 -8.93 23.51
N LYS A 26 11.24 -8.50 24.75
CA LYS A 26 10.81 -9.37 25.85
C LYS A 26 9.37 -9.88 25.66
N SER A 27 8.48 -9.00 25.20
CA SER A 27 7.10 -9.33 24.91
C SER A 27 6.95 -10.26 23.72
N LEU A 28 7.70 -10.04 22.64
CA LEU A 28 7.72 -10.91 21.47
C LEU A 28 8.32 -12.28 21.78
N GLU A 29 9.41 -12.36 22.53
CA GLU A 29 9.98 -13.64 23.01
C GLU A 29 8.97 -14.43 23.85
N THR A 30 8.24 -13.76 24.73
CA THR A 30 7.18 -14.39 25.54
C THR A 30 6.04 -14.92 24.66
N ILE A 31 5.56 -14.13 23.72
CA ILE A 31 4.50 -14.54 22.77
C ILE A 31 4.97 -15.71 21.91
N CYS A 32 6.18 -15.64 21.36
CA CYS A 32 6.75 -16.72 20.55
C CYS A 32 6.88 -18.04 21.32
N ASN A 33 7.27 -17.97 22.59
CA ASN A 33 7.34 -19.14 23.45
C ASN A 33 5.96 -19.74 23.75
N LEU A 34 4.95 -18.89 23.98
CA LEU A 34 3.55 -19.31 24.20
C LEU A 34 2.94 -19.96 22.93
N LEU A 35 3.40 -19.60 21.77
CA LEU A 35 2.97 -20.14 20.47
C LEU A 35 3.78 -21.39 20.03
N GLY A 36 4.35 -22.11 20.97
CA GLY A 36 5.05 -23.36 20.69
C GLY A 36 6.45 -23.18 20.06
N GLY A 37 7.10 -22.05 20.36
CA GLY A 37 8.45 -21.78 19.87
C GLY A 37 8.50 -21.21 18.45
N LEU A 38 7.48 -20.44 18.08
CA LEU A 38 7.47 -19.73 16.79
C LEU A 38 8.75 -18.89 16.65
N ALA A 39 9.57 -19.22 15.68
CA ALA A 39 10.84 -18.54 15.44
C ALA A 39 10.59 -17.19 14.73
N LEU A 40 10.51 -16.11 15.49
CA LEU A 40 10.46 -14.76 14.95
C LEU A 40 11.89 -14.19 14.91
N ASP A 41 12.46 -14.05 13.72
CA ASP A 41 13.76 -13.37 13.55
C ASP A 41 13.59 -11.85 13.70
N THR A 42 13.61 -11.38 14.95
CA THR A 42 13.55 -9.96 15.28
C THR A 42 14.74 -9.18 14.73
N GLY A 43 15.88 -9.84 14.53
CA GLY A 43 17.07 -9.25 13.91
C GLY A 43 16.81 -8.94 12.43
N ARG A 44 16.14 -9.83 11.72
CA ARG A 44 15.76 -9.65 10.31
C ARG A 44 14.74 -8.50 10.17
N VAL A 45 13.68 -8.50 10.97
CA VAL A 45 12.70 -7.42 10.99
C VAL A 45 13.38 -6.07 11.29
N ARG A 46 14.29 -6.03 12.26
CA ARG A 46 15.05 -4.82 12.58
C ARG A 46 15.95 -4.36 11.42
N ARG A 47 16.69 -5.27 10.77
CA ARG A 47 17.49 -4.93 9.57
C ARG A 47 16.60 -4.39 8.47
N TRP A 48 15.48 -5.05 8.21
CA TRP A 48 14.50 -4.62 7.22
C TRP A 48 13.94 -3.22 7.51
N MET A 49 13.57 -2.93 8.76
CA MET A 49 13.13 -1.60 9.18
C MET A 49 14.24 -0.55 9.07
N THR A 50 15.45 -0.89 9.51
CA THR A 50 16.61 0.04 9.49
C THR A 50 17.00 0.38 8.04
N SER A 51 16.98 -0.58 7.13
CA SER A 51 17.27 -0.34 5.70
C SER A 51 16.27 0.62 5.04
N ARG A 52 15.11 0.83 5.65
CA ARG A 52 14.04 1.74 5.20
C ARG A 52 13.92 3.02 6.05
N GLY A 53 14.95 3.37 6.80
CA GLY A 53 14.95 4.57 7.65
C GLY A 53 14.06 4.45 8.89
N GLY A 54 13.74 3.24 9.34
CA GLY A 54 12.95 2.98 10.54
C GLY A 54 11.44 2.98 10.32
N CYS A 55 10.99 3.22 9.09
CA CYS A 55 9.58 3.17 8.71
C CYS A 55 9.42 2.40 7.39
N ALA A 56 8.48 1.49 7.33
CA ALA A 56 8.09 0.84 6.09
C ALA A 56 6.62 1.11 5.82
N VAL A 57 6.33 1.64 4.65
CA VAL A 57 4.97 1.84 4.16
C VAL A 57 4.75 0.83 3.05
N GLU A 58 3.87 -0.11 3.28
CA GLU A 58 3.43 -1.04 2.25
C GLU A 58 2.08 -0.58 1.71
N GLY A 59 1.99 -0.54 0.39
CA GLY A 59 0.69 -0.34 -0.26
C GLY A 59 -0.25 -1.50 0.04
N PRO A 60 -1.56 -1.34 -0.18
CA PRO A 60 -2.52 -2.40 0.06
C PRO A 60 -2.26 -3.58 -0.88
N THR A 61 -1.56 -4.57 -0.38
CA THR A 61 -1.35 -5.85 -1.05
C THR A 61 -2.56 -6.75 -0.82
N HIS A 62 -2.73 -7.78 -1.64
CA HIS A 62 -3.81 -8.75 -1.45
C HIS A 62 -3.82 -9.33 -0.03
N TRP A 63 -2.66 -9.67 0.51
CA TRP A 63 -2.55 -10.24 1.86
C TRP A 63 -2.80 -9.22 2.97
N SER A 64 -2.37 -7.95 2.82
CA SER A 64 -2.61 -6.92 3.83
C SER A 64 -4.10 -6.55 3.91
N ARG A 65 -4.81 -6.49 2.78
CA ARG A 65 -6.26 -6.33 2.77
C ARG A 65 -6.97 -7.51 3.41
N ALA A 66 -6.60 -8.73 3.06
CA ALA A 66 -7.17 -9.93 3.65
C ALA A 66 -6.90 -10.01 5.16
N ALA A 67 -5.69 -9.64 5.59
CA ALA A 67 -5.32 -9.66 7.00
C ALA A 67 -6.16 -8.72 7.87
N PHE A 68 -6.63 -7.60 7.31
CA PHE A 68 -7.34 -6.55 8.06
C PHE A 68 -8.81 -6.35 7.65
N ALA A 69 -9.32 -7.17 6.72
CA ALA A 69 -10.69 -7.04 6.19
C ALA A 69 -11.79 -7.13 7.26
N ASP A 70 -11.54 -7.84 8.34
CA ASP A 70 -12.54 -8.07 9.38
C ASP A 70 -12.46 -7.09 10.55
N LEU A 71 -11.51 -6.13 10.54
CA LEU A 71 -11.31 -5.19 11.63
C LEU A 71 -12.58 -4.40 11.97
N ASP A 72 -13.30 -3.94 10.96
CA ASP A 72 -14.50 -3.12 11.14
C ASP A 72 -15.71 -3.96 11.60
N ARG A 73 -15.67 -5.27 11.37
CA ARG A 73 -16.74 -6.21 11.78
C ARG A 73 -16.62 -6.63 13.24
N LEU A 74 -15.46 -6.41 13.86
CA LEU A 74 -15.24 -6.78 15.25
C LEU A 74 -15.85 -5.77 16.22
N PRO A 75 -16.38 -6.24 17.36
CA PRO A 75 -16.78 -5.37 18.46
C PRO A 75 -15.59 -4.49 18.91
N PRO A 76 -15.82 -3.22 19.28
CA PRO A 76 -14.75 -2.31 19.71
C PRO A 76 -13.88 -2.88 20.84
N SER A 77 -14.45 -3.65 21.76
CA SER A 77 -13.75 -4.31 22.87
C SER A 77 -12.71 -5.34 22.41
N GLU A 78 -12.92 -5.97 21.26
CA GLU A 78 -12.03 -7.03 20.74
C GLU A 78 -11.00 -6.50 19.74
N ARG A 79 -11.22 -5.33 19.17
CA ARG A 79 -10.34 -4.75 18.14
C ARG A 79 -8.89 -4.63 18.61
N ALA A 80 -8.67 -4.19 19.84
CA ALA A 80 -7.32 -4.02 20.38
C ALA A 80 -6.57 -5.36 20.49
N ARG A 81 -7.21 -6.42 20.97
CA ARG A 81 -6.62 -7.77 21.06
C ARG A 81 -6.32 -8.33 19.68
N TRP A 82 -7.27 -8.17 18.77
CA TRP A 82 -7.14 -8.62 17.40
C TRP A 82 -5.99 -7.90 16.68
N CYS A 83 -5.83 -6.59 16.85
CA CYS A 83 -4.71 -5.83 16.30
C CYS A 83 -3.36 -6.33 16.81
N VAL A 84 -3.26 -6.70 18.09
CA VAL A 84 -2.03 -7.30 18.65
C VAL A 84 -1.70 -8.61 17.93
N TRP A 85 -2.67 -9.51 17.77
CA TRP A 85 -2.50 -10.76 17.05
C TRP A 85 -2.06 -10.55 15.60
N LYS A 86 -2.71 -9.66 14.89
CA LYS A 86 -2.38 -9.33 13.50
C LYS A 86 -1.02 -8.66 13.36
N SER A 87 -0.60 -7.91 14.35
CA SER A 87 0.76 -7.35 14.38
C SER A 87 1.83 -8.43 14.53
N VAL A 88 1.60 -9.45 15.35
CA VAL A 88 2.51 -10.60 15.49
C VAL A 88 2.57 -11.42 14.21
N GLU A 89 1.41 -11.72 13.61
CA GLU A 89 1.32 -12.41 12.31
C GLU A 89 2.09 -11.64 11.22
N LEU A 90 1.89 -10.32 11.13
CA LEU A 90 2.61 -9.47 10.20
C LEU A 90 4.12 -9.52 10.41
N LEU A 91 4.58 -9.41 11.64
CA LEU A 91 6.00 -9.49 11.97
C LEU A 91 6.60 -10.85 11.62
N TYR A 92 5.82 -11.92 11.85
CA TYR A 92 6.23 -13.27 11.47
C TYR A 92 6.35 -13.41 9.94
N LEU A 93 5.34 -12.98 9.19
CA LEU A 93 5.38 -13.01 7.72
C LEU A 93 6.55 -12.19 7.17
N LEU A 94 6.82 -11.01 7.74
CA LEU A 94 7.96 -10.19 7.37
C LEU A 94 9.30 -10.88 7.71
N SER A 95 9.36 -11.63 8.81
CA SER A 95 10.57 -12.37 9.18
C SER A 95 10.78 -13.64 8.35
N ALA A 96 9.70 -14.24 7.85
CA ALA A 96 9.70 -15.46 7.06
C ALA A 96 9.90 -15.22 5.55
N GLN A 97 9.73 -13.97 5.09
CA GLN A 97 9.98 -13.66 3.68
C GLN A 97 11.47 -13.88 3.35
N GLU A 98 11.73 -14.79 2.42
CA GLU A 98 13.08 -14.98 1.88
C GLU A 98 13.53 -13.69 1.15
N GLU A 99 14.82 -13.37 1.24
CA GLU A 99 15.42 -12.18 0.63
C GLU A 99 15.25 -12.11 -0.90
N GLN A 100 14.87 -13.22 -1.54
CA GLN A 100 14.77 -13.35 -3.00
C GLN A 100 13.63 -12.56 -3.67
N GLY A 101 12.66 -12.06 -2.91
CA GLY A 101 11.54 -11.25 -3.45
C GLY A 101 11.55 -9.79 -3.01
N MET A 102 12.31 -9.45 -2.01
CA MET A 102 12.46 -8.08 -1.53
C MET A 102 13.59 -7.42 -2.29
N SER A 103 13.28 -6.82 -3.43
CA SER A 103 14.16 -5.82 -4.04
C SER A 103 14.44 -4.76 -2.98
N THR A 104 15.52 -4.95 -2.25
CA THR A 104 16.11 -3.90 -1.41
C THR A 104 16.45 -2.78 -2.35
N LEU A 105 15.61 -1.75 -2.37
CA LEU A 105 16.00 -0.52 -3.04
C LEU A 105 17.16 0.05 -2.22
N PRO A 106 18.40 -0.05 -2.69
CA PRO A 106 19.55 0.46 -1.97
C PRO A 106 19.44 1.97 -1.91
N GLY A 107 19.66 2.53 -0.73
CA GLY A 107 19.79 3.97 -0.57
C GLY A 107 18.86 4.56 0.49
N PRO A 108 19.18 5.75 0.99
CA PRO A 108 18.40 6.43 2.02
C PRO A 108 17.01 6.80 1.51
N MET A 109 16.05 6.94 2.44
CA MET A 109 14.73 7.50 2.14
C MET A 109 14.90 8.86 1.45
N PRO A 110 13.97 9.22 0.55
CA PRO A 110 13.98 10.54 -0.06
C PRO A 110 14.02 11.64 1.00
N ASP A 111 14.78 12.69 0.74
CA ASP A 111 14.77 13.93 1.52
C ASP A 111 13.31 14.39 1.74
N ARG A 112 13.05 15.07 2.85
CA ARG A 112 11.72 15.58 3.22
C ARG A 112 11.09 16.40 2.08
N ASN A 113 11.87 17.21 1.37
CA ASN A 113 11.38 17.98 0.22
C ASN A 113 10.98 17.06 -0.93
N ILE A 114 11.80 16.06 -1.25
CA ILE A 114 11.49 15.07 -2.28
C ILE A 114 10.24 14.27 -1.89
N ALA A 115 10.14 13.85 -0.63
CA ALA A 115 8.98 13.13 -0.12
C ALA A 115 7.68 13.96 -0.25
N ARG A 116 7.73 15.28 0.05
CA ARG A 116 6.60 16.20 -0.11
C ARG A 116 6.20 16.34 -1.58
N LEU A 117 7.15 16.56 -2.48
CA LEU A 117 6.90 16.67 -3.93
C LEU A 117 6.29 15.39 -4.51
N LEU A 118 6.75 14.23 -4.05
CA LEU A 118 6.18 12.94 -4.43
C LEU A 118 4.75 12.76 -3.90
N ALA A 119 4.48 13.19 -2.67
CA ALA A 119 3.14 13.14 -2.08
C ALA A 119 2.15 14.05 -2.81
N GLU A 120 2.55 15.27 -3.14
CA GLU A 120 1.75 16.21 -3.94
C GLU A 120 1.47 15.64 -5.34
N THR A 121 2.47 15.02 -5.96
CA THR A 121 2.30 14.39 -7.28
C THR A 121 1.38 13.17 -7.20
N ARG A 122 1.48 12.35 -6.15
CA ARG A 122 0.56 11.23 -5.91
C ARG A 122 -0.88 11.70 -5.79
N ARG A 123 -1.14 12.76 -5.00
CA ARG A 123 -2.49 13.34 -4.88
C ARG A 123 -3.02 13.80 -6.22
N TYR A 124 -2.21 14.50 -7.01
CA TYR A 124 -2.57 14.87 -8.37
C TYR A 124 -2.94 13.65 -9.24
N MET A 125 -2.18 12.56 -9.13
CA MET A 125 -2.50 11.33 -9.87
C MET A 125 -3.85 10.72 -9.45
N GLU A 126 -4.20 10.79 -8.17
CA GLU A 126 -5.49 10.31 -7.64
C GLU A 126 -6.67 11.15 -8.13
N GLU A 127 -6.47 12.44 -8.29
CA GLU A 127 -7.48 13.39 -8.79
C GLU A 127 -7.67 13.33 -10.32
N HIS A 128 -6.69 12.77 -11.08
CA HIS A 128 -6.64 12.78 -12.55
C HIS A 128 -6.43 11.39 -13.13
N LEU A 129 -7.13 10.38 -12.58
CA LEU A 129 -6.98 8.98 -13.02
C LEU A 129 -7.40 8.75 -14.48
N ASP A 130 -8.25 9.60 -15.01
CA ASP A 130 -8.73 9.59 -16.40
C ASP A 130 -7.71 10.12 -17.42
N GLU A 131 -6.69 10.84 -16.95
CA GLU A 131 -5.67 11.46 -17.82
C GLU A 131 -4.52 10.49 -18.18
N PRO A 132 -3.81 10.76 -19.29
CA PRO A 132 -2.59 10.02 -19.67
C PRO A 132 -1.41 10.43 -18.76
N LEU A 133 -1.33 9.86 -17.56
CA LEU A 133 -0.28 10.13 -16.59
C LEU A 133 1.03 9.42 -16.96
N THR A 134 1.93 10.11 -17.63
CA THR A 134 3.23 9.57 -18.06
C THR A 134 4.35 9.93 -17.08
N ILE A 135 5.37 9.08 -16.99
CA ILE A 135 6.57 9.36 -16.16
C ILE A 135 7.21 10.71 -16.48
N PRO A 136 7.41 11.09 -17.77
CA PRO A 136 7.96 12.40 -18.10
C PRO A 136 7.09 13.58 -17.63
N ALA A 137 5.77 13.45 -17.69
CA ALA A 137 4.87 14.50 -17.22
C ALA A 137 4.89 14.61 -15.68
N LEU A 138 4.81 13.47 -14.99
CA LEU A 138 4.80 13.41 -13.53
C LEU A 138 6.13 13.86 -12.91
N SER A 139 7.26 13.45 -13.51
CA SER A 139 8.58 13.87 -13.01
C SER A 139 8.82 15.37 -13.19
N ARG A 140 8.38 15.96 -14.33
CA ARG A 140 8.41 17.42 -14.52
C ARG A 140 7.56 18.15 -13.51
N ARG A 141 6.35 17.64 -13.23
CA ARG A 141 5.47 18.21 -12.22
C ARG A 141 6.10 18.18 -10.82
N ALA A 142 6.77 17.08 -10.49
CA ALA A 142 7.49 16.94 -9.23
C ALA A 142 8.83 17.71 -9.19
N CYS A 143 9.24 18.39 -10.26
CA CYS A 143 10.55 19.02 -10.40
C CYS A 143 11.71 18.04 -10.12
N LEU A 144 11.54 16.77 -10.51
CA LEU A 144 12.52 15.70 -10.31
C LEU A 144 12.94 15.11 -11.66
N SER A 145 14.14 14.53 -11.72
CA SER A 145 14.49 13.67 -12.84
C SER A 145 13.59 12.43 -12.87
N ALA A 146 13.39 11.83 -14.06
CA ALA A 146 12.58 10.62 -14.20
C ALA A 146 13.08 9.46 -13.34
N THR A 147 14.39 9.35 -13.14
CA THR A 147 15.01 8.34 -12.28
C THR A 147 14.70 8.61 -10.80
N MET A 148 14.96 9.83 -10.33
CA MET A 148 14.67 10.22 -8.96
C MET A 148 13.18 10.06 -8.64
N PHE A 149 12.29 10.43 -9.57
CA PHE A 149 10.85 10.27 -9.41
C PHE A 149 10.47 8.79 -9.26
N LYS A 150 10.90 7.91 -10.19
CA LYS A 150 10.59 6.48 -10.13
C LYS A 150 11.10 5.80 -8.86
N GLU A 151 12.37 6.05 -8.52
CA GLU A 151 12.99 5.46 -7.35
C GLU A 151 12.39 5.98 -6.05
N GLY A 152 12.23 7.30 -5.93
CA GLY A 152 11.64 7.93 -4.77
C GLY A 152 10.19 7.48 -4.55
N PHE A 153 9.40 7.41 -5.62
CA PHE A 153 8.03 6.94 -5.58
C PHE A 153 7.95 5.49 -5.12
N ARG A 154 8.78 4.61 -5.70
CA ARG A 154 8.83 3.20 -5.29
C ARG A 154 9.28 3.03 -3.85
N ARG A 155 10.22 3.86 -3.38
CA ARG A 155 10.68 3.84 -1.97
C ARG A 155 9.59 4.27 -0.99
N LEU A 156 8.84 5.34 -1.32
CA LEU A 156 7.79 5.85 -0.45
C LEU A 156 6.53 4.97 -0.45
N TYR A 157 6.15 4.42 -1.63
CA TYR A 157 4.85 3.75 -1.79
C TYR A 157 4.96 2.25 -2.05
N GLY A 158 6.16 1.68 -2.03
CA GLY A 158 6.40 0.25 -2.18
C GLY A 158 6.20 -0.30 -3.60
N LEU A 159 5.60 0.47 -4.51
CA LEU A 159 5.21 0.04 -5.85
C LEU A 159 5.81 0.95 -6.93
N PRO A 160 6.15 0.40 -8.11
CA PRO A 160 6.41 1.22 -9.28
C PRO A 160 5.20 2.10 -9.64
N VAL A 161 5.46 3.32 -10.15
CA VAL A 161 4.42 4.32 -10.47
C VAL A 161 3.30 3.73 -11.33
N HIS A 162 3.63 2.99 -12.39
CA HIS A 162 2.64 2.40 -13.30
C HIS A 162 1.78 1.31 -12.63
N THR A 163 2.37 0.52 -11.74
CA THR A 163 1.65 -0.51 -10.98
C THR A 163 0.69 0.14 -10.00
N TRP A 164 1.17 1.16 -9.29
CA TRP A 164 0.35 1.94 -8.36
C TRP A 164 -0.83 2.62 -9.08
N LEU A 165 -0.57 3.29 -10.21
CA LEU A 165 -1.60 3.96 -11.01
C LEU A 165 -2.65 2.97 -11.51
N ARG A 166 -2.22 1.80 -12.03
CA ARG A 166 -3.14 0.76 -12.47
C ARG A 166 -4.03 0.28 -11.32
N LEU A 167 -3.45 0.09 -10.13
CA LEU A 167 -4.20 -0.33 -8.96
C LEU A 167 -5.29 0.69 -8.60
N ARG A 168 -4.94 1.99 -8.51
CA ARG A 168 -5.89 3.06 -8.21
C ARG A 168 -7.00 3.18 -9.25
N ARG A 169 -6.66 3.04 -10.53
CA ARG A 169 -7.65 3.00 -11.62
C ARG A 169 -8.64 1.85 -11.46
N MET A 170 -8.16 0.67 -11.08
CA MET A 170 -9.03 -0.50 -10.88
C MET A 170 -9.90 -0.35 -9.63
N GLU A 171 -9.40 0.23 -8.56
CA GLU A 171 -10.18 0.56 -7.36
C GLU A 171 -11.30 1.54 -7.70
N ARG A 172 -10.96 2.62 -8.39
CA ARG A 172 -11.96 3.60 -8.84
C ARG A 172 -12.98 2.99 -9.80
N ALA A 173 -12.54 2.10 -10.68
CA ALA A 173 -13.45 1.38 -11.58
C ALA A 173 -14.44 0.51 -10.80
N ALA A 174 -13.99 -0.21 -9.77
CA ALA A 174 -14.87 -1.02 -8.93
C ALA A 174 -15.97 -0.18 -8.27
N GLU A 175 -15.63 1.01 -7.75
CA GLU A 175 -16.61 1.95 -7.22
C GLU A 175 -17.61 2.41 -8.30
N LEU A 176 -17.10 2.81 -9.47
CA LEU A 176 -17.95 3.33 -10.57
C LEU A 176 -18.86 2.28 -11.18
N LEU A 177 -18.51 0.99 -11.12
CA LEU A 177 -19.34 -0.10 -11.59
C LEU A 177 -20.67 -0.20 -10.83
N HIS A 178 -20.76 0.31 -9.61
CA HIS A 178 -22.00 0.37 -8.81
C HIS A 178 -22.84 1.63 -9.09
N THR A 179 -22.35 2.56 -9.92
CA THR A 179 -23.10 3.77 -10.24
C THR A 179 -24.23 3.45 -11.25
N PRO A 180 -25.49 3.69 -10.89
CA PRO A 180 -26.61 3.44 -11.80
C PRO A 180 -26.48 4.25 -13.09
N GLY A 181 -26.76 3.61 -14.22
CA GLY A 181 -26.76 4.26 -15.54
C GLY A 181 -25.39 4.44 -16.19
N LEU A 182 -24.29 4.14 -15.51
CA LEU A 182 -22.95 4.23 -16.08
C LEU A 182 -22.60 2.92 -16.81
N ASN A 183 -22.42 2.98 -18.13
CA ASN A 183 -22.03 1.82 -18.94
C ASN A 183 -20.52 1.53 -18.82
N LEU A 184 -20.07 0.37 -19.32
CA LEU A 184 -18.66 -0.03 -19.25
C LEU A 184 -17.71 0.90 -19.99
N GLU A 185 -18.15 1.52 -21.07
CA GLU A 185 -17.37 2.49 -21.82
C GLU A 185 -17.13 3.76 -20.99
N GLY A 186 -18.18 4.25 -20.32
CA GLY A 186 -18.08 5.37 -19.39
C GLY A 186 -17.15 5.10 -18.23
N VAL A 187 -17.22 3.89 -17.63
CA VAL A 187 -16.30 3.48 -16.56
C VAL A 187 -14.86 3.43 -17.09
N ALA A 188 -14.62 2.76 -18.23
CA ALA A 188 -13.28 2.66 -18.81
C ALA A 188 -12.67 4.04 -19.05
N LYS A 189 -13.43 4.96 -19.66
CA LYS A 189 -13.00 6.34 -19.92
C LYS A 189 -12.71 7.10 -18.62
N ALA A 190 -13.58 6.99 -17.62
CA ALA A 190 -13.43 7.68 -16.33
C ALA A 190 -12.19 7.22 -15.54
N VAL A 191 -11.62 6.07 -15.87
CA VAL A 191 -10.39 5.56 -15.26
C VAL A 191 -9.20 5.53 -16.24
N GLY A 192 -9.27 6.30 -17.32
CA GLY A 192 -8.17 6.56 -18.24
C GLY A 192 -7.82 5.41 -19.19
N TYR A 193 -8.80 4.56 -19.54
CA TYR A 193 -8.65 3.55 -20.59
C TYR A 193 -9.36 4.00 -21.86
N SER A 194 -8.63 3.97 -22.97
CA SER A 194 -9.18 4.27 -24.31
C SER A 194 -9.95 3.11 -24.94
N SER A 195 -9.81 1.90 -24.39
CA SER A 195 -10.44 0.68 -24.90
C SER A 195 -11.11 -0.11 -23.78
N VAL A 196 -12.38 -0.44 -23.96
CA VAL A 196 -13.14 -1.28 -23.03
C VAL A 196 -12.50 -2.67 -22.90
N SER A 197 -11.94 -3.21 -23.97
CA SER A 197 -11.27 -4.52 -23.94
C SER A 197 -10.02 -4.50 -23.08
N GLN A 198 -9.19 -3.46 -23.18
CA GLN A 198 -8.00 -3.30 -22.33
C GLN A 198 -8.39 -3.09 -20.86
N PHE A 199 -9.42 -2.29 -20.61
CA PHE A 199 -10.01 -2.11 -19.30
C PHE A 199 -10.48 -3.44 -18.69
N ALA A 200 -11.31 -4.19 -19.42
CA ALA A 200 -11.86 -5.47 -18.97
C ALA A 200 -10.76 -6.49 -18.66
N ALA A 201 -9.71 -6.56 -19.49
CA ALA A 201 -8.56 -7.42 -19.25
C ALA A 201 -7.80 -7.03 -17.97
N ALA A 202 -7.53 -5.72 -17.78
CA ALA A 202 -6.86 -5.22 -16.57
C ALA A 202 -7.71 -5.44 -15.31
N PHE A 203 -9.02 -5.24 -15.40
CA PHE A 203 -9.96 -5.47 -14.31
C PHE A 203 -10.01 -6.95 -13.90
N ARG A 204 -10.14 -7.85 -14.89
CA ARG A 204 -10.12 -9.29 -14.65
C ARG A 204 -8.80 -9.76 -14.05
N GLN A 205 -7.68 -9.19 -14.47
CA GLN A 205 -6.37 -9.48 -13.87
C GLN A 205 -6.32 -9.09 -12.40
N GLN A 206 -6.99 -7.99 -12.01
CA GLN A 206 -6.98 -7.48 -10.64
C GLN A 206 -7.99 -8.19 -9.72
N TYR A 207 -9.20 -8.48 -10.22
CA TYR A 207 -10.32 -8.98 -9.41
C TYR A 207 -10.71 -10.43 -9.69
N GLY A 208 -10.11 -11.07 -10.68
CA GLY A 208 -10.41 -12.46 -11.08
C GLY A 208 -11.69 -12.63 -11.91
N VAL A 209 -12.54 -11.60 -11.97
CA VAL A 209 -13.83 -11.60 -12.68
C VAL A 209 -13.93 -10.45 -13.66
N THR A 210 -14.79 -10.55 -14.65
CA THR A 210 -15.04 -9.44 -15.59
C THR A 210 -15.81 -8.30 -14.91
N PRO A 211 -15.71 -7.05 -15.42
CA PRO A 211 -16.49 -5.92 -14.89
C PRO A 211 -18.00 -6.19 -14.86
N ASP A 212 -18.55 -6.86 -15.87
CA ASP A 212 -19.97 -7.20 -15.91
C ASP A 212 -20.37 -8.22 -14.84
N GLN A 213 -19.51 -9.22 -14.60
CA GLN A 213 -19.72 -10.18 -13.51
C GLN A 213 -19.63 -9.51 -12.16
N TYR A 214 -18.65 -8.61 -11.98
CA TYR A 214 -18.47 -7.85 -10.74
C TYR A 214 -19.69 -7.00 -10.42
N ARG A 215 -20.26 -6.31 -11.43
CA ARG A 215 -21.49 -5.50 -11.31
C ARG A 215 -22.72 -6.31 -10.89
N LYS A 216 -22.81 -7.57 -11.33
CA LYS A 216 -23.97 -8.44 -11.03
C LYS A 216 -23.89 -9.12 -9.66
N ASN A 217 -22.70 -9.23 -9.09
CA ASN A 217 -22.47 -9.97 -7.84
C ASN A 217 -22.64 -9.10 -6.57
N VAL A 218 -23.12 -7.91 -6.72
CA VAL A 218 -23.50 -6.95 -5.67
C VAL A 218 -24.94 -6.55 -5.85
#